data_1572d27c0d16775100fb65a7eaf908b0
#
_entry.id   1572d27c0d16775100fb65a7eaf908b0
#
_cell.length_a   1.000
_cell.length_b   1.000
_cell.length_c   1.000
_cell.angle_alpha   90.00
_cell.angle_beta   90.00
_cell.angle_gamma   90.00
#
_symmetry.space_group_name_H-M   'P 1'
#
loop_
_entity.id
_entity.type
_entity.pdbx_description
1 polymer ?
#
loop_
_entity_poly.entity_id
_entity_poly.type
_entity_poly.pdbx_seq_one_letter_code
_entity_poly.pdbx_strand_id
1 'polypeptide(L)'
;VELEGGSGRASVDSEAKVKVTDGQAYATIVWSSTYYDYMLVDGKKYTNENEGGNSTFTFPIAGVPCTMDVVGDTTAMSQPHEIDYTLTFSFAKDVSFKDLKQTGQVKLSYADQFQIDEYGNYKLITIVDNGRFLLIPKGVPVPADVPEDVTVLQQPLNHVYLVSSAVMDLICQTIHRIEGR
;
A
#
# COMPACT_ATOMS: atom_id res chain seq x y z
N VAL A 1 -6.32 -9.18 0.54
CA VAL A 1 -5.48 -10.13 -0.23
C VAL A 1 -6.34 -11.24 -0.77
N GLU A 2 -6.07 -11.66 -1.99
CA GLU A 2 -6.70 -12.81 -2.62
C GLU A 2 -5.63 -13.88 -2.88
N LEU A 3 -5.95 -15.15 -2.63
CA LEU A 3 -5.10 -16.31 -2.89
C LEU A 3 -5.74 -17.18 -3.96
N GLU A 4 -4.99 -17.48 -5.01
CA GLU A 4 -5.39 -18.41 -6.05
C GLU A 4 -4.38 -19.57 -6.16
N GLY A 5 -4.82 -20.73 -6.61
CA GLY A 5 -3.95 -21.90 -6.84
C GLY A 5 -4.25 -23.09 -5.94
N GLY A 6 -3.37 -24.09 -6.00
CA GLY A 6 -3.52 -25.35 -5.30
C GLY A 6 -4.85 -26.06 -5.59
N SER A 7 -5.42 -26.70 -4.59
CA SER A 7 -6.74 -27.38 -4.69
C SER A 7 -7.94 -26.45 -4.47
N GLY A 8 -7.73 -25.16 -4.24
CA GLY A 8 -8.77 -24.19 -3.88
C GLY A 8 -9.31 -24.31 -2.45
N ARG A 9 -8.70 -25.16 -1.61
CA ARG A 9 -9.10 -25.35 -0.19
C ARG A 9 -8.32 -24.45 0.77
N ALA A 10 -7.14 -24.00 0.36
CA ALA A 10 -6.33 -23.07 1.12
C ALA A 10 -6.85 -21.64 0.93
N SER A 11 -6.79 -20.83 1.97
CA SER A 11 -7.07 -19.41 1.93
C SER A 11 -6.13 -18.66 2.88
N VAL A 12 -6.03 -17.36 2.66
CA VAL A 12 -5.40 -16.43 3.58
C VAL A 12 -6.45 -15.44 4.08
N ASP A 13 -6.18 -14.77 5.20
CA ASP A 13 -7.02 -13.69 5.67
C ASP A 13 -7.13 -12.63 4.56
N SER A 14 -8.33 -12.09 4.34
CA SER A 14 -8.58 -11.08 3.32
C SER A 14 -7.83 -9.77 3.57
N GLU A 15 -7.42 -9.52 4.80
CA GLU A 15 -6.65 -8.36 5.22
C GLU A 15 -5.19 -8.74 5.49
N ALA A 16 -4.26 -8.09 4.78
CA ALA A 16 -2.84 -8.18 5.09
C ALA A 16 -2.36 -6.88 5.74
N LYS A 17 -1.41 -7.00 6.68
CA LYS A 17 -0.71 -5.83 7.21
C LYS A 17 0.45 -5.50 6.28
N VAL A 18 0.49 -4.27 5.78
CA VAL A 18 1.61 -3.78 4.97
C VAL A 18 2.36 -2.72 5.75
N LYS A 19 3.67 -2.89 5.86
CA LYS A 19 4.59 -1.94 6.51
C LYS A 19 5.69 -1.55 5.52
N VAL A 20 5.99 -0.26 5.44
CA VAL A 20 7.14 0.24 4.68
C VAL A 20 8.29 0.53 5.63
N THR A 21 9.45 -0.05 5.35
CA THR A 21 10.69 0.16 6.12
C THR A 21 11.82 0.40 5.12
N ASP A 22 12.53 1.50 5.28
CA ASP A 22 13.67 1.90 4.41
C ASP A 22 13.31 1.90 2.91
N GLY A 23 12.07 2.30 2.58
CA GLY A 23 11.56 2.36 1.20
C GLY A 23 11.09 1.02 0.64
N GLN A 24 11.23 -0.08 1.36
CA GLN A 24 10.75 -1.42 0.98
C GLN A 24 9.43 -1.73 1.69
N ALA A 25 8.41 -2.15 0.93
CA ALA A 25 7.14 -2.62 1.48
C ALA A 25 7.26 -4.11 1.87
N TYR A 26 6.72 -4.44 3.04
CA TYR A 26 6.60 -5.81 3.56
C TYR A 26 5.13 -6.11 3.84
N ALA A 27 4.65 -7.25 3.37
CA ALA A 27 3.32 -7.74 3.68
C ALA A 27 3.40 -8.87 4.70
N THR A 28 2.53 -8.84 5.70
CA THR A 28 2.29 -9.96 6.63
C THR A 28 0.95 -10.56 6.27
N ILE A 29 0.93 -11.84 5.90
CA ILE A 29 -0.27 -12.64 5.61
C ILE A 29 -0.44 -13.72 6.64
N VAL A 30 -1.70 -14.11 6.88
CA VAL A 30 -2.08 -15.20 7.78
C VAL A 30 -2.86 -16.23 6.98
N TRP A 31 -2.41 -17.48 6.97
CA TRP A 31 -3.11 -18.59 6.34
C TRP A 31 -4.30 -19.04 7.19
N SER A 32 -5.30 -19.65 6.57
CA SER A 32 -6.42 -20.28 7.27
C SER A 32 -6.05 -21.63 7.94
N SER A 33 -4.79 -21.99 7.92
CA SER A 33 -4.26 -23.29 8.38
C SER A 33 -2.98 -23.09 9.20
N THR A 34 -2.75 -24.00 10.14
CA THR A 34 -1.53 -24.09 10.96
C THR A 34 -0.44 -24.96 10.32
N TYR A 35 -0.70 -25.54 9.13
CA TYR A 35 0.13 -26.58 8.52
C TYR A 35 1.06 -26.06 7.42
N TYR A 36 1.22 -24.76 7.25
CA TYR A 36 2.26 -24.20 6.35
C TYR A 36 3.49 -23.86 7.17
N ASP A 37 4.61 -24.55 6.91
CA ASP A 37 5.85 -24.36 7.67
C ASP A 37 6.78 -23.34 7.01
N TYR A 38 6.74 -23.21 5.68
CA TYR A 38 7.43 -22.15 4.97
C TYR A 38 6.73 -21.73 3.67
N MET A 39 7.17 -20.58 3.17
CA MET A 39 6.85 -20.10 1.83
C MET A 39 8.13 -19.77 1.06
N LEU A 40 8.11 -19.96 -0.25
CA LEU A 40 9.10 -19.41 -1.16
C LEU A 40 8.49 -18.19 -1.88
N VAL A 41 9.18 -17.07 -1.78
CA VAL A 41 8.83 -15.81 -2.46
C VAL A 41 10.08 -15.38 -3.22
N ASP A 42 9.99 -15.25 -4.54
CA ASP A 42 11.13 -14.99 -5.42
C ASP A 42 12.32 -15.94 -5.16
N GLY A 43 12.02 -17.21 -4.90
CA GLY A 43 13.01 -18.25 -4.59
C GLY A 43 13.64 -18.16 -3.19
N LYS A 44 13.28 -17.18 -2.39
CA LYS A 44 13.74 -17.03 -1.01
C LYS A 44 12.76 -17.66 -0.03
N LYS A 45 13.30 -18.43 0.92
CA LYS A 45 12.52 -19.13 1.95
C LYS A 45 12.17 -18.21 3.12
N TYR A 46 10.87 -18.18 3.49
CA TYR A 46 10.32 -17.52 4.66
C TYR A 46 9.65 -18.58 5.53
N THR A 47 10.04 -18.69 6.78
CA THR A 47 9.52 -19.67 7.75
C THR A 47 8.31 -19.10 8.49
N ASN A 48 7.42 -19.98 8.96
CA ASN A 48 6.27 -19.59 9.75
C ASN A 48 6.71 -18.84 11.01
N GLU A 49 6.11 -17.69 11.26
CA GLU A 49 6.38 -16.80 12.40
C GLU A 49 5.46 -17.09 13.60
N ASN A 50 4.46 -17.97 13.46
CA ASN A 50 3.45 -18.26 14.48
C ASN A 50 3.33 -19.77 14.74
N GLU A 51 4.12 -20.29 15.66
CA GLU A 51 4.14 -21.73 16.00
C GLU A 51 2.87 -22.19 16.76
N GLY A 52 2.08 -21.28 17.34
CA GLY A 52 0.93 -21.61 18.17
C GLY A 52 -0.43 -21.36 17.53
N GLY A 53 -0.47 -20.98 16.26
CA GLY A 53 -1.71 -20.61 15.56
C GLY A 53 -1.58 -20.73 14.05
N ASN A 54 -2.46 -20.06 13.34
CA ASN A 54 -2.45 -20.03 11.88
C ASN A 54 -1.11 -19.56 11.34
N SER A 55 -0.61 -20.27 10.33
CA SER A 55 0.69 -19.98 9.75
C SER A 55 0.77 -18.54 9.24
N THR A 56 1.77 -17.82 9.68
CA THR A 56 1.94 -16.38 9.42
C THR A 56 3.30 -16.12 8.78
N PHE A 57 3.34 -15.28 7.75
CA PHE A 57 4.55 -14.98 7.00
C PHE A 57 4.66 -13.52 6.69
N THR A 58 5.86 -12.94 6.86
CA THR A 58 6.19 -11.57 6.48
C THR A 58 7.27 -11.58 5.42
N PHE A 59 7.00 -10.98 4.26
CA PHE A 59 7.92 -10.95 3.12
C PHE A 59 7.82 -9.64 2.34
N PRO A 60 8.87 -9.27 1.57
CA PRO A 60 8.84 -8.06 0.77
C PRO A 60 7.86 -8.18 -0.40
N ILE A 61 7.21 -7.07 -0.74
CA ILE A 61 6.35 -6.91 -1.91
C ILE A 61 6.77 -5.68 -2.70
N ALA A 62 6.43 -5.62 -3.99
CA ALA A 62 6.72 -4.46 -4.84
C ALA A 62 5.93 -3.21 -4.43
N GLY A 63 4.86 -3.37 -3.65
CA GLY A 63 3.92 -2.34 -3.23
C GLY A 63 2.48 -2.83 -3.33
N VAL A 64 1.53 -1.96 -3.16
CA VAL A 64 0.10 -2.25 -3.38
C VAL A 64 -0.44 -1.24 -4.40
N PRO A 65 -1.15 -1.66 -5.45
CA PRO A 65 -1.52 -3.05 -5.78
C PRO A 65 -0.36 -3.84 -6.41
N CYS A 66 -0.29 -5.15 -6.16
CA CYS A 66 0.63 -6.06 -6.85
C CYS A 66 0.08 -7.50 -6.86
N THR A 67 0.57 -8.29 -7.82
CA THR A 67 0.32 -9.73 -7.92
C THR A 67 1.67 -10.44 -7.98
N MET A 68 1.81 -11.56 -7.30
CA MET A 68 3.05 -12.32 -7.23
C MET A 68 2.79 -13.81 -7.06
N ASP A 69 3.66 -14.63 -7.66
CA ASP A 69 3.64 -16.06 -7.48
C ASP A 69 4.47 -16.45 -6.26
N VAL A 70 3.97 -17.40 -5.50
CA VAL A 70 4.60 -17.90 -4.29
C VAL A 70 4.42 -19.42 -4.20
N VAL A 71 5.29 -20.08 -3.47
CA VAL A 71 5.14 -21.51 -3.14
C VAL A 71 4.88 -21.63 -1.66
N GLY A 72 3.87 -22.39 -1.27
CA GLY A 72 3.61 -22.74 0.13
C GLY A 72 3.88 -24.21 0.38
N ASP A 73 4.76 -24.55 1.34
CA ASP A 73 4.94 -25.93 1.76
C ASP A 73 3.96 -26.27 2.87
N THR A 74 3.20 -27.35 2.66
CA THR A 74 2.23 -27.83 3.64
C THR A 74 2.62 -29.18 4.24
N THR A 75 2.55 -29.26 5.56
CA THR A 75 2.78 -30.47 6.34
C THR A 75 1.46 -31.20 6.68
N ALA A 76 0.31 -30.76 6.15
CA ALA A 76 -0.99 -31.38 6.37
C ALA A 76 -1.12 -32.80 5.75
N MET A 77 -0.22 -33.14 4.83
CA MET A 77 -0.12 -34.47 4.21
C MET A 77 0.94 -35.34 4.89
N SER A 78 0.94 -36.63 4.60
CA SER A 78 1.93 -37.58 5.14
C SER A 78 3.39 -37.29 4.71
N GLN A 79 3.57 -36.50 3.68
CA GLN A 79 4.86 -35.93 3.22
C GLN A 79 4.68 -34.40 3.04
N PRO A 80 5.68 -33.58 3.37
CA PRO A 80 5.69 -32.16 3.02
C PRO A 80 5.48 -31.98 1.52
N HIS A 81 4.69 -30.99 1.13
CA HIS A 81 4.30 -30.79 -0.25
C HIS A 81 4.26 -29.31 -0.61
N GLU A 82 5.13 -28.93 -1.54
CA GLU A 82 5.15 -27.59 -2.13
C GLU A 82 4.01 -27.42 -3.13
N ILE A 83 3.28 -26.32 -3.00
CA ILE A 83 2.13 -25.99 -3.83
C ILE A 83 2.28 -24.55 -4.34
N ASP A 84 2.09 -24.37 -5.64
CA ASP A 84 2.12 -23.06 -6.29
C ASP A 84 0.83 -22.29 -6.01
N TYR A 85 0.98 -21.02 -5.65
CA TYR A 85 -0.08 -20.06 -5.43
C TYR A 85 0.25 -18.71 -6.05
N THR A 86 -0.81 -17.95 -6.33
CA THR A 86 -0.71 -16.54 -6.73
C THR A 86 -1.38 -15.69 -5.66
N LEU A 87 -0.66 -14.69 -5.14
CA LEU A 87 -1.17 -13.70 -4.20
C LEU A 87 -1.44 -12.39 -4.93
N THR A 88 -2.65 -11.86 -4.79
CA THR A 88 -3.03 -10.54 -5.30
C THR A 88 -3.32 -9.60 -4.13
N PHE A 89 -2.50 -8.57 -4.00
CA PHE A 89 -2.67 -7.51 -3.02
C PHE A 89 -3.38 -6.31 -3.68
N SER A 90 -4.48 -5.89 -3.09
CA SER A 90 -5.25 -4.70 -3.51
C SER A 90 -5.56 -3.82 -2.30
N PHE A 91 -5.87 -2.55 -2.55
CA PHE A 91 -6.38 -1.69 -1.48
C PHE A 91 -7.80 -2.11 -1.09
N ALA A 92 -8.16 -1.87 0.18
CA ALA A 92 -9.54 -2.04 0.63
C ALA A 92 -10.47 -1.17 -0.23
N LYS A 93 -11.58 -1.77 -0.72
CA LYS A 93 -12.49 -1.08 -1.67
C LYS A 93 -13.37 -0.04 -0.97
N ASP A 94 -13.69 -0.25 0.30
CA ASP A 94 -14.65 0.57 1.05
C ASP A 94 -13.95 1.37 2.15
N VAL A 95 -13.19 2.40 1.72
CA VAL A 95 -12.57 3.35 2.64
C VAL A 95 -13.52 4.53 2.81
N SER A 96 -13.92 4.85 4.05
CA SER A 96 -14.65 6.07 4.38
C SER A 96 -13.67 7.19 4.78
N PHE A 97 -13.90 8.41 4.31
CA PHE A 97 -13.08 9.57 4.71
C PHE A 97 -13.12 9.81 6.22
N LYS A 98 -14.25 9.53 6.88
CA LYS A 98 -14.44 9.69 8.32
C LYS A 98 -13.62 8.71 9.17
N ASP A 99 -13.27 7.55 8.59
CA ASP A 99 -12.52 6.50 9.28
C ASP A 99 -10.99 6.65 9.09
N LEU A 100 -10.58 7.61 8.25
CA LEU A 100 -9.17 7.91 8.06
C LEU A 100 -8.55 8.43 9.35
N LYS A 101 -7.50 7.76 9.83
CA LYS A 101 -6.74 8.18 11.02
C LYS A 101 -5.48 8.90 10.57
N GLN A 102 -5.24 10.06 11.17
CA GLN A 102 -4.00 10.80 10.93
C GLN A 102 -2.80 9.97 11.41
N THR A 103 -1.86 9.72 10.51
CA THR A 103 -0.65 8.95 10.75
C THR A 103 0.59 9.83 10.91
N GLY A 104 0.50 11.08 10.42
CA GLY A 104 1.58 12.04 10.48
C GLY A 104 1.19 13.42 9.99
N GLN A 105 2.17 14.31 10.01
CA GLN A 105 2.08 15.65 9.45
C GLN A 105 3.44 16.02 8.85
N VAL A 106 3.43 16.57 7.66
CA VAL A 106 4.67 17.06 7.03
C VAL A 106 5.08 18.37 7.72
N LYS A 107 6.29 18.38 8.32
CA LYS A 107 6.84 19.59 8.91
C LYS A 107 7.36 20.52 7.80
N LEU A 108 6.77 21.70 7.74
CA LEU A 108 7.17 22.75 6.81
C LEU A 108 8.05 23.77 7.56
N SER A 109 9.28 23.97 7.10
CA SER A 109 10.24 24.86 7.80
C SER A 109 10.09 26.34 7.44
N TYR A 110 9.46 26.64 6.29
CA TYR A 110 9.42 27.99 5.72
C TYR A 110 8.04 28.39 5.17
N ALA A 111 7.04 27.54 5.29
CA ALA A 111 5.69 27.81 4.79
C ALA A 111 4.70 27.67 5.94
N ASP A 112 3.94 28.71 6.19
CA ASP A 112 2.84 28.81 7.18
C ASP A 112 1.46 28.96 6.54
N GLN A 113 1.44 29.08 5.19
CA GLN A 113 0.20 29.29 4.42
C GLN A 113 -0.52 27.97 4.06
N PHE A 114 0.12 26.82 4.30
CA PHE A 114 -0.52 25.53 4.08
C PHE A 114 0.00 24.46 5.04
N GLN A 115 -0.79 23.42 5.22
CA GLN A 115 -0.51 22.25 6.06
C GLN A 115 -0.72 20.99 5.25
N ILE A 116 0.06 19.95 5.51
CA ILE A 116 -0.10 18.63 4.91
C ILE A 116 -0.21 17.59 6.02
N ASP A 117 -1.40 17.04 6.18
CA ASP A 117 -1.67 15.95 7.11
C ASP A 117 -1.67 14.61 6.35
N GLU A 118 -1.04 13.60 6.95
CA GLU A 118 -0.93 12.28 6.36
C GLU A 118 -1.93 11.31 7.02
N TYR A 119 -2.65 10.56 6.20
CA TYR A 119 -3.64 9.55 6.58
C TYR A 119 -3.34 8.24 5.86
N GLY A 120 -2.24 7.57 6.24
CA GLY A 120 -1.74 6.41 5.53
C GLY A 120 -1.33 6.75 4.09
N ASN A 121 -2.07 6.24 3.12
CA ASN A 121 -1.81 6.53 1.69
C ASN A 121 -2.33 7.90 1.23
N TYR A 122 -3.18 8.56 1.99
CA TYR A 122 -3.80 9.83 1.64
C TYR A 122 -3.03 11.00 2.23
N LYS A 123 -3.01 12.14 1.53
CA LYS A 123 -2.49 13.40 2.05
C LYS A 123 -3.55 14.47 1.92
N LEU A 124 -3.93 15.07 3.04
CA LEU A 124 -4.83 16.21 3.07
C LEU A 124 -4.00 17.49 3.12
N ILE A 125 -4.08 18.28 2.06
CA ILE A 125 -3.43 19.58 1.94
C ILE A 125 -4.48 20.65 2.28
N THR A 126 -4.24 21.43 3.32
CA THR A 126 -5.08 22.57 3.69
C THR A 126 -4.33 23.86 3.36
N ILE A 127 -4.88 24.71 2.51
CA ILE A 127 -4.30 26.01 2.16
C ILE A 127 -5.15 27.09 2.80
N VAL A 128 -4.50 27.98 3.56
CA VAL A 128 -5.18 29.08 4.26
C VAL A 128 -5.97 29.93 3.25
N ASP A 129 -7.24 30.17 3.53
CA ASP A 129 -8.19 30.95 2.71
C ASP A 129 -8.40 30.43 1.26
N ASN A 130 -7.92 29.21 0.93
CA ASN A 130 -7.93 28.71 -0.45
C ASN A 130 -8.49 27.28 -0.62
N GLY A 131 -8.79 26.58 0.48
CA GLY A 131 -9.48 25.30 0.46
C GLY A 131 -8.63 24.10 0.87
N ARG A 132 -9.25 22.92 0.74
CA ARG A 132 -8.70 21.62 1.17
C ARG A 132 -8.64 20.68 -0.02
N PHE A 133 -7.54 19.94 -0.13
CA PHE A 133 -7.26 19.06 -1.25
C PHE A 133 -6.81 17.70 -0.75
N LEU A 134 -7.51 16.64 -1.14
CA LEU A 134 -7.15 15.28 -0.81
C LEU A 134 -6.34 14.67 -1.96
N LEU A 135 -5.03 14.55 -1.76
CA LEU A 135 -4.13 13.91 -2.73
C LEU A 135 -4.17 12.40 -2.53
N ILE A 136 -4.50 11.67 -3.59
CA ILE A 136 -4.64 10.22 -3.62
C ILE A 136 -3.65 9.62 -4.63
N PRO A 137 -2.76 8.71 -4.22
CA PRO A 137 -1.85 8.02 -5.14
C PRO A 137 -2.59 7.19 -6.20
N LYS A 138 -1.91 6.90 -7.30
CA LYS A 138 -2.43 6.01 -8.34
C LYS A 138 -2.79 4.63 -7.75
N GLY A 139 -3.97 4.14 -8.08
CA GLY A 139 -4.46 2.82 -7.65
C GLY A 139 -5.12 2.80 -6.28
N VAL A 140 -4.91 3.82 -5.45
CA VAL A 140 -5.60 3.96 -4.16
C VAL A 140 -7.04 4.39 -4.42
N PRO A 141 -8.07 3.74 -3.82
CA PRO A 141 -9.46 4.12 -4.01
C PRO A 141 -9.77 5.51 -3.45
N VAL A 142 -10.70 6.20 -4.06
CA VAL A 142 -11.25 7.44 -3.50
C VAL A 142 -12.13 7.07 -2.29
N PRO A 143 -11.91 7.67 -1.11
CA PRO A 143 -12.76 7.41 0.04
C PRO A 143 -14.22 7.80 -0.23
N ALA A 144 -15.16 7.03 0.33
CA ALA A 144 -16.55 7.48 0.41
C ALA A 144 -16.66 8.69 1.35
N ASP A 145 -17.77 9.43 1.24
CA ASP A 145 -18.14 10.58 2.11
C ASP A 145 -17.03 11.67 2.22
N VAL A 146 -16.22 11.88 1.17
CA VAL A 146 -15.33 13.05 1.12
C VAL A 146 -16.19 14.32 1.23
N PRO A 147 -15.89 15.23 2.17
CA PRO A 147 -16.65 16.47 2.33
C PRO A 147 -16.65 17.33 1.06
N GLU A 148 -17.73 18.06 0.82
CA GLU A 148 -17.89 18.91 -0.38
C GLU A 148 -16.85 20.03 -0.48
N ASP A 149 -16.31 20.47 0.67
CA ASP A 149 -15.24 21.48 0.75
C ASP A 149 -13.84 20.90 0.46
N VAL A 150 -13.73 19.59 0.20
CA VAL A 150 -12.47 18.91 -0.10
C VAL A 150 -12.41 18.52 -1.57
N THR A 151 -11.48 19.10 -2.30
CA THR A 151 -11.21 18.73 -3.70
C THR A 151 -10.35 17.48 -3.77
N VAL A 152 -10.84 16.46 -4.47
CA VAL A 152 -10.08 15.22 -4.69
C VAL A 152 -9.08 15.39 -5.84
N LEU A 153 -7.81 15.09 -5.57
CA LEU A 153 -6.70 15.09 -6.53
C LEU A 153 -6.12 13.67 -6.63
N GLN A 154 -6.58 12.90 -7.61
CA GLN A 154 -6.09 11.54 -7.84
C GLN A 154 -4.92 11.53 -8.82
N GLN A 155 -3.82 10.90 -8.43
CA GLN A 155 -2.65 10.73 -9.29
C GLN A 155 -2.85 9.61 -10.33
N PRO A 156 -2.26 9.74 -11.55
CA PRO A 156 -1.49 10.89 -12.02
C PRO A 156 -2.40 12.09 -12.29
N LEU A 157 -1.93 13.29 -11.93
CA LEU A 157 -2.67 14.52 -12.25
C LEU A 157 -2.52 14.81 -13.75
N ASN A 158 -3.56 14.51 -14.50
CA ASN A 158 -3.66 14.85 -15.91
C ASN A 158 -4.29 16.25 -16.03
N HIS A 159 -3.87 17.06 -16.99
CA HIS A 159 -4.40 18.41 -17.23
C HIS A 159 -4.06 19.43 -16.12
N VAL A 160 -2.78 19.55 -15.82
CA VAL A 160 -2.29 20.60 -14.91
C VAL A 160 -2.09 21.89 -15.71
N TYR A 161 -2.75 22.96 -15.29
CA TYR A 161 -2.59 24.29 -15.89
C TYR A 161 -1.76 25.19 -14.98
N LEU A 162 -0.59 25.63 -15.46
CA LEU A 162 0.33 26.47 -14.71
C LEU A 162 0.29 27.90 -15.25
N VAL A 163 -0.08 28.85 -14.40
CA VAL A 163 -0.21 30.28 -14.78
C VAL A 163 0.97 31.14 -14.32
N SER A 164 1.94 30.56 -13.61
CA SER A 164 3.09 31.26 -13.05
C SER A 164 4.40 30.71 -13.57
N SER A 165 5.27 31.56 -14.14
CA SER A 165 6.61 31.19 -14.58
C SER A 165 7.51 30.73 -13.45
N ALA A 166 7.36 31.30 -12.23
CA ALA A 166 8.11 30.87 -11.06
C ALA A 166 7.75 29.44 -10.62
N VAL A 167 6.49 29.04 -10.74
CA VAL A 167 6.04 27.67 -10.45
C VAL A 167 6.55 26.70 -11.52
N MET A 168 6.59 27.12 -12.79
CA MET A 168 7.14 26.33 -13.89
C MET A 168 8.62 26.02 -13.67
N ASP A 169 9.41 27.02 -13.29
CA ASP A 169 10.83 26.86 -13.00
C ASP A 169 11.08 25.87 -11.84
N LEU A 170 10.29 25.97 -10.76
CA LEU A 170 10.37 25.05 -9.63
C LEU A 170 10.05 23.60 -10.03
N ILE A 171 9.05 23.39 -10.89
CA ILE A 171 8.70 22.05 -11.39
C ILE A 171 9.80 21.50 -12.28
N CYS A 172 10.36 22.31 -13.21
CA CYS A 172 11.46 21.90 -14.06
C CYS A 172 12.69 21.47 -13.23
N GLN A 173 13.05 22.23 -12.20
CA GLN A 173 14.15 21.88 -11.30
C GLN A 173 13.90 20.58 -10.54
N THR A 174 12.65 20.33 -10.14
CA THR A 174 12.25 19.10 -9.43
C THR A 174 12.36 17.88 -10.35
N ILE A 175 11.90 17.97 -11.60
CA ILE A 175 11.99 16.90 -12.60
C ILE A 175 13.46 16.55 -12.88
N HIS A 176 14.32 17.52 -13.14
CA HIS A 176 15.75 17.30 -13.35
C HIS A 176 16.45 16.60 -12.18
N ARG A 177 16.00 16.86 -10.95
CA ARG A 177 16.54 16.23 -9.75
C ARG A 177 16.12 14.75 -9.62
N ILE A 178 14.97 14.37 -10.18
CA ILE A 178 14.46 12.99 -10.17
C ILE A 178 15.13 12.16 -11.28
N GLU A 179 15.32 12.74 -12.46
CA GLU A 179 15.95 12.06 -13.62
C GLU A 179 17.49 11.91 -13.50
N GLY A 180 18.12 12.69 -12.62
CA GLY A 180 19.57 12.69 -12.38
C GLY A 180 20.05 11.75 -11.26
N ARG A 181 19.22 10.79 -10.82
CA ARG A 181 19.60 9.79 -9.80
C ARG A 181 19.72 8.40 -10.39
#